data_b9c4eb93abcea2e66d5344c224de96eb
#
_entry.id   b9c4eb93abcea2e66d5344c224de96eb
#
_cell.length_a   1.000
_cell.length_b   1.000
_cell.length_c   1.000
_cell.angle_alpha   90.00
_cell.angle_beta   90.00
_cell.angle_gamma   90.00
#
_symmetry.space_group_name_H-M   'P 1'
#
loop_
_entity.id
_entity.type
_entity.pdbx_description
1 polymer ?
#
loop_
_entity_poly.entity_id
_entity_poly.type
_entity_poly.pdbx_seq_one_letter_code
_entity_poly.pdbx_strand_id
1 'polypeptide(L)' 'MSDTTAKIRVTLVKSTIGTLAIHRACVRGLGLKRMHQTRLLEDTPAVRGMINKVSFLVKAEVAQ' A
#
# COMPACT_ATOMS: atom_id res chain seq x y z
N MET A 1 10.05 -4.40 -25.55
CA MET A 1 10.36 -4.95 -24.47
C MET A 1 9.25 -5.19 -23.59
N SER A 2 9.23 -6.18 -23.12
CA SER A 2 8.14 -6.40 -22.30
C SER A 2 8.38 -5.74 -21.01
N ASP A 3 7.35 -5.29 -20.47
CA ASP A 3 7.39 -4.77 -19.17
C ASP A 3 7.26 -5.91 -18.20
N THR A 4 8.30 -6.15 -17.49
CA THR A 4 8.27 -7.22 -16.50
C THR A 4 8.03 -6.70 -15.12
N THR A 5 7.61 -5.47 -15.01
CA THR A 5 7.35 -4.89 -13.70
C THR A 5 6.20 -5.62 -13.02
N ALA A 6 6.47 -6.16 -11.86
CA ALA A 6 5.44 -6.79 -11.07
C ALA A 6 4.57 -5.73 -10.44
N LYS A 7 3.33 -6.11 -10.14
CA LYS A 7 2.38 -5.22 -9.47
C LYS A 7 2.10 -5.78 -8.08
N ILE A 8 1.81 -4.87 -7.17
CA ILE A 8 1.41 -5.24 -5.82
C ILE A 8 0.01 -4.74 -5.59
N ARG A 9 -0.86 -5.63 -5.15
CA ARG A 9 -2.21 -5.25 -4.75
C ARG A 9 -2.20 -4.97 -3.26
N VAL A 10 -2.56 -3.76 -2.90
CA VAL A 10 -2.57 -3.33 -1.51
C VAL A 10 -3.99 -3.00 -1.11
N THR A 11 -4.43 -3.59 0.00
CA THR A 11 -5.79 -3.38 0.51
C THR A 11 -5.70 -2.82 1.92
N LEU A 12 -6.43 -1.76 2.19
CA LEU A 12 -6.50 -1.19 3.52
C LEU A 12 -7.44 -2.04 4.36
N VAL A 13 -6.90 -2.75 5.34
CA VAL A 13 -7.70 -3.67 6.15
C VAL A 13 -8.01 -3.14 7.53
N LYS A 14 -7.35 -2.07 7.97
CA LYS A 14 -7.62 -1.45 9.25
C LYS A 14 -7.73 0.05 9.11
N SER A 15 -8.52 0.67 9.99
CA SER A 15 -8.68 2.10 10.00
C SER A 15 -7.39 2.80 10.35
N THR A 16 -7.16 3.97 9.76
CA THR A 16 -6.01 4.80 10.11
C THR A 16 -6.31 5.70 11.31
N ILE A 17 -7.52 5.65 11.84
CA ILE A 17 -7.88 6.45 13.00
C ILE A 17 -7.05 5.97 14.18
N GLY A 18 -6.43 6.92 14.87
CA GLY A 18 -5.60 6.59 16.01
C GLY A 18 -4.16 6.25 15.66
N THR A 19 -3.80 6.23 14.39
CA THR A 19 -2.41 5.97 14.01
C THR A 19 -1.64 7.30 13.94
N LEU A 20 -0.31 7.17 13.89
CA LEU A 20 0.54 8.34 13.75
C LEU A 20 0.33 9.00 12.39
N ALA A 21 0.57 10.30 12.34
CA ALA A 21 0.41 11.05 11.10
C ALA A 21 1.29 10.49 9.98
N ILE A 22 2.49 10.00 10.33
CA ILE A 22 3.38 9.45 9.32
C ILE A 22 2.78 8.20 8.68
N HIS A 23 2.08 7.38 9.45
CA HIS A 23 1.43 6.19 8.90
C HIS A 23 0.29 6.57 7.98
N ARG A 24 -0.49 7.58 8.35
CA ARG A 24 -1.57 8.06 7.49
C ARG A 24 -1.02 8.62 6.19
N ALA A 25 0.11 9.32 6.27
CA ALA A 25 0.74 9.86 5.07
C ALA A 25 1.18 8.73 4.14
N CYS A 26 1.72 7.66 4.69
CA CYS A 26 2.13 6.51 3.88
C CYS A 26 0.92 5.85 3.21
N VAL A 27 -0.17 5.68 3.94
CA VAL A 27 -1.38 5.10 3.38
C VAL A 27 -1.92 5.96 2.25
N ARG A 28 -1.90 7.28 2.42
CA ARG A 28 -2.31 8.18 1.35
C ARG A 28 -1.39 8.11 0.16
N GLY A 29 -0.08 7.99 0.41
CA GLY A 29 0.89 7.83 -0.66
C GLY A 29 0.66 6.57 -1.47
N LEU A 30 0.08 5.55 -0.85
CA LEU A 30 -0.31 4.33 -1.55
C LEU A 30 -1.63 4.49 -2.28
N GLY A 31 -2.34 5.59 -2.08
CA GLY A 31 -3.61 5.83 -2.75
C GLY A 31 -4.81 5.25 -2.02
N LEU A 32 -4.63 4.82 -0.79
CA LEU A 32 -5.72 4.22 -0.02
C LEU A 32 -6.36 5.28 0.86
N LYS A 33 -7.64 5.48 0.69
CA LYS A 33 -8.39 6.49 1.43
C LYS A 33 -9.50 5.91 2.28
N ARG A 34 -9.97 4.72 1.94
CA ARG A 34 -11.10 4.11 2.62
C ARG A 34 -10.76 2.71 3.07
N MET A 35 -11.47 2.26 4.11
CA MET A 35 -11.37 0.89 4.54
C MET A 35 -11.72 -0.06 3.40
N HIS A 36 -10.96 -1.11 3.28
CA HIS A 36 -11.15 -2.15 2.25
C HIS A 36 -10.92 -1.67 0.81
N GLN A 37 -10.41 -0.45 0.64
CA GLN A 37 -10.03 0.01 -0.68
C GLN A 37 -8.79 -0.75 -1.14
N THR A 38 -8.78 -1.14 -2.41
CA THR A 38 -7.66 -1.85 -3.01
C THR A 38 -7.05 -1.01 -4.11
N ARG A 39 -5.73 -0.99 -4.15
CA ARG A 39 -4.99 -0.30 -5.21
C ARG A 39 -3.94 -1.23 -5.77
N LEU A 40 -3.72 -1.12 -7.07
CA LEU A 40 -2.67 -1.88 -7.75
C LEU A 40 -1.52 -0.91 -8.02
N LEU A 41 -0.37 -1.22 -7.47
CA LEU A 41 0.79 -0.35 -7.53
C LEU A 41 1.97 -1.09 -8.15
N GLU A 42 2.91 -0.33 -8.68
CA GLU A 42 4.13 -0.94 -9.19
C GLU A 42 5.01 -1.41 -8.05
N ASP A 43 5.66 -2.53 -8.26
CA ASP A 43 6.55 -3.10 -7.25
C ASP A 43 7.89 -2.40 -7.31
N THR A 44 8.01 -1.29 -6.63
CA THR A 44 9.25 -0.52 -6.55
C THR A 44 9.74 -0.47 -5.11
N PRO A 45 11.03 -0.20 -4.90
CA PRO A 45 11.54 -0.07 -3.53
C PRO A 45 10.81 1.00 -2.73
N ALA A 46 10.42 2.09 -3.36
CA ALA A 46 9.70 3.15 -2.67
C ALA A 46 8.34 2.66 -2.19
N VAL A 47 7.60 1.96 -3.04
CA VAL A 47 6.30 1.42 -2.69
C VAL A 47 6.45 0.38 -1.59
N ARG A 48 7.43 -0.50 -1.71
CA ARG A 48 7.66 -1.51 -0.68
C ARG A 48 8.01 -0.89 0.66
N GLY A 49 8.79 0.18 0.64
CA GLY A 49 9.13 0.88 1.88
C GLY A 49 7.90 1.45 2.56
N MET A 50 7.00 2.05 1.79
CA MET A 50 5.76 2.57 2.36
C MET A 50 4.88 1.45 2.90
N ILE A 51 4.78 0.36 2.18
CA ILE A 51 3.99 -0.79 2.62
C ILE A 51 4.53 -1.35 3.92
N ASN A 52 5.85 -1.46 4.04
CA ASN A 52 6.46 -1.97 5.27
C ASN A 52 6.12 -1.11 6.48
N LYS A 53 6.06 0.19 6.28
CA LYS A 53 5.77 1.09 7.40
C LYS A 53 4.34 0.94 7.90
N VAL A 54 3.44 0.52 7.05
CA VAL A 54 2.03 0.40 7.42
C VAL A 54 1.51 -1.01 7.23
N SER A 55 2.40 -1.99 7.29
CA SER A 55 2.00 -3.38 7.08
C SER A 55 0.95 -3.85 8.08
N PHE A 56 0.89 -3.21 9.24
CA PHE A 56 -0.13 -3.54 10.24
C PHE A 56 -1.51 -2.96 9.88
N LEU A 57 -1.57 -2.11 8.87
CA LEU A 57 -2.83 -1.50 8.43
C LEU A 57 -3.29 -2.02 7.08
N VAL A 58 -2.39 -2.55 6.30
CA VAL A 58 -2.72 -2.96 4.93
C VAL A 58 -2.29 -4.39 4.70
N LYS A 59 -2.90 -5.00 3.70
CA LYS A 59 -2.51 -6.31 3.23
C LYS A 59 -1.98 -6.15 1.82
N ALA A 60 -0.78 -6.66 1.58
CA ALA A 60 -0.15 -6.53 0.28
C ALA A 60 0.03 -7.91 -0.33
N GLU A 61 -0.29 -8.03 -1.60
CA GLU A 61 -0.13 -9.27 -2.34
C GLU A 61 0.50 -8.97 -3.68
N VAL A 62 1.38 -9.85 -4.12
CA VAL A 62 1.95 -9.72 -5.45
C VAL A 62 0.87 -10.07 -6.46
N ALA A 63 0.67 -9.19 -7.43
CA ALA A 63 -0.31 -9.39 -8.48
C ALA A 63 0.40 -9.26 -9.82
N GLN A 64 0.13 -10.13 -10.70
CA GLN A 64 0.73 -10.08 -12.03
C GLN A 64 -0.32 -10.11 -13.09
#